data_2b1cba3ae7afb87aa7167d48634f66a0
#
_entry.id   2b1cba3ae7afb87aa7167d48634f66a0
#
_cell.length_a   1.000
_cell.length_b   1.000
_cell.length_c   1.000
_cell.angle_alpha   90.00
_cell.angle_beta   90.00
_cell.angle_gamma   90.00
#
_symmetry.space_group_name_H-M   'P 1'
#
loop_
_entity.id
_entity.type
_entity.pdbx_description
1 polymer ?
#
loop_
_entity_poly.entity_id
_entity_poly.type
_entity_poly.pdbx_seq_one_letter_code
_entity_poly.pdbx_strand_id
1 'polypeptide(L)'
;MAFRKKALAIVMSMAMVATSLSIPTTTAKTAEAAGTTFNNLNQSQITEAMGVGYNLGNSLEAASSGTPNETAYGNPKLTEDLVLAAKDAGFKSIRIPVSYLSMIDDNNGYKIDSSWLDRVQQVVDYCVDNDMYAIVNMHGDGYTTVTGGWLLCGSSDQTKIKAKYKACWEQIADRFKNYDEHLIFESMNEEFDGTYGTPSRTAYANINAYNQIFVDTVRKTGGNNDQRWLLIPGWNTNIDYTAENYGFALPTDDYLSSKIASGEKRIMISV
;
A
#
# COMPACT_ATOMS: atom_id res chain seq x y z
N MET A 1 28.98 43.85 -72.06
CA MET A 1 29.63 43.03 -71.01
C MET A 1 28.54 42.28 -70.23
N ALA A 2 28.34 41.04 -70.53
CA ALA A 2 27.33 40.22 -69.90
C ALA A 2 28.00 39.02 -69.25
N PHE A 3 27.97 38.94 -67.92
CA PHE A 3 28.50 37.81 -67.18
C PHE A 3 27.41 36.71 -67.07
N ARG A 4 27.62 35.60 -67.70
CA ARG A 4 26.80 34.39 -67.52
C ARG A 4 27.25 33.67 -66.27
N LYS A 5 26.34 33.58 -65.25
CA LYS A 5 26.50 32.69 -64.13
C LYS A 5 26.03 31.30 -64.53
N LYS A 6 26.92 30.30 -64.47
CA LYS A 6 26.59 28.89 -64.60
C LYS A 6 26.12 28.41 -63.24
N ALA A 7 24.87 27.94 -63.11
CA ALA A 7 24.38 27.24 -61.95
C ALA A 7 24.80 25.79 -62.03
N LEU A 8 25.54 25.29 -61.04
CA LEU A 8 25.90 23.90 -60.85
C LEU A 8 24.83 23.22 -59.99
N ALA A 9 24.04 22.35 -60.59
CA ALA A 9 23.08 21.53 -59.87
C ALA A 9 23.81 20.35 -59.24
N ILE A 10 23.88 20.35 -57.92
CA ILE A 10 24.31 19.17 -57.11
C ILE A 10 23.07 18.32 -56.84
N VAL A 11 23.02 17.16 -57.48
CA VAL A 11 22.02 16.13 -57.16
C VAL A 11 22.52 15.40 -55.92
N MET A 12 21.89 15.65 -54.77
CA MET A 12 22.16 14.94 -53.55
C MET A 12 21.23 13.72 -53.51
N SER A 13 21.79 12.53 -53.77
CA SER A 13 21.10 11.25 -53.62
C SER A 13 20.98 10.97 -52.12
N MET A 14 19.77 11.13 -51.54
CA MET A 14 19.45 10.70 -50.19
C MET A 14 19.23 9.20 -50.19
N ALA A 15 20.23 8.43 -49.77
CA ALA A 15 20.02 7.04 -49.39
C ALA A 15 19.26 6.99 -48.08
N MET A 16 17.98 6.58 -48.10
CA MET A 16 17.23 6.25 -46.92
C MET A 16 17.79 4.96 -46.35
N VAL A 17 18.57 5.08 -45.28
CA VAL A 17 18.87 3.95 -44.40
C VAL A 17 17.68 3.80 -43.45
N ALA A 18 16.84 2.81 -43.74
CA ALA A 18 15.79 2.39 -42.80
C ALA A 18 16.47 1.69 -41.62
N THR A 19 16.83 2.42 -40.60
CA THR A 19 17.14 1.83 -39.31
C THR A 19 15.82 1.40 -38.68
N SER A 20 15.56 0.08 -38.68
CA SER A 20 14.51 -0.51 -37.85
C SER A 20 14.88 -0.27 -36.37
N LEU A 21 14.27 0.74 -35.75
CA LEU A 21 14.25 0.81 -34.31
C LEU A 21 13.43 -0.38 -33.80
N SER A 22 14.11 -1.44 -33.36
CA SER A 22 13.51 -2.44 -32.50
C SER A 22 13.20 -1.76 -31.18
N ILE A 23 11.92 -1.40 -30.97
CA ILE A 23 11.41 -1.05 -29.67
C ILE A 23 11.60 -2.30 -28.81
N PRO A 24 12.38 -2.28 -27.72
CA PRO A 24 12.39 -3.41 -26.82
C PRO A 24 10.96 -3.53 -26.28
N THR A 25 10.24 -4.58 -26.65
CA THR A 25 9.08 -5.03 -25.91
C THR A 25 9.61 -5.40 -24.52
N THR A 26 9.48 -4.48 -23.57
CA THR A 26 9.55 -4.83 -22.18
C THR A 26 8.39 -5.79 -21.93
N THR A 27 8.66 -7.09 -22.05
CA THR A 27 7.83 -8.10 -21.39
C THR A 27 7.81 -7.69 -19.94
N ALA A 28 6.61 -7.34 -19.45
CA ALA A 28 6.39 -7.18 -18.03
C ALA A 28 6.93 -8.48 -17.39
N LYS A 29 8.07 -8.36 -16.71
CA LYS A 29 8.59 -9.40 -15.86
C LYS A 29 7.49 -9.55 -14.80
N THR A 30 6.73 -10.65 -14.85
CA THR A 30 5.96 -11.07 -13.68
C THR A 30 7.01 -11.20 -12.60
N ALA A 31 7.03 -10.23 -11.70
CA ALA A 31 7.95 -10.23 -10.58
C ALA A 31 7.63 -11.47 -9.76
N GLU A 32 8.45 -12.52 -9.90
CA GLU A 32 8.61 -13.43 -8.79
C GLU A 32 9.19 -12.58 -7.68
N ALA A 33 8.43 -12.46 -6.59
CA ALA A 33 8.85 -11.71 -5.43
C ALA A 33 10.29 -12.10 -5.05
N ALA A 34 11.16 -11.11 -4.99
CA ALA A 34 12.50 -11.30 -4.48
C ALA A 34 12.39 -11.86 -3.05
N GLY A 35 12.99 -13.03 -2.80
CA GLY A 35 13.04 -13.62 -1.47
C GLY A 35 12.15 -14.86 -1.33
N THR A 36 12.68 -16.01 -1.67
CA THR A 36 12.03 -17.31 -1.44
C THR A 36 12.06 -17.75 0.04
N THR A 37 12.71 -16.99 0.92
CA THR A 37 12.87 -17.36 2.34
C THR A 37 12.38 -16.22 3.21
N PHE A 38 11.28 -16.47 3.94
CA PHE A 38 10.77 -15.55 4.95
C PHE A 38 11.64 -15.67 6.22
N ASN A 39 12.29 -14.59 6.63
CA ASN A 39 13.05 -14.55 7.87
C ASN A 39 12.11 -14.33 9.05
N ASN A 40 12.14 -15.27 9.98
CA ASN A 40 11.27 -15.25 11.15
C ASN A 40 11.85 -14.32 12.24
N LEU A 41 11.79 -13.00 12.02
CA LEU A 41 12.26 -12.00 12.96
C LEU A 41 11.29 -11.83 14.13
N ASN A 42 11.76 -11.88 15.36
CA ASN A 42 10.96 -11.53 16.54
C ASN A 42 10.69 -10.02 16.65
N GLN A 43 9.93 -9.59 17.64
CA GLN A 43 9.53 -8.18 17.80
C GLN A 43 10.72 -7.21 17.86
N SER A 44 11.75 -7.52 18.61
CA SER A 44 12.93 -6.63 18.71
C SER A 44 13.71 -6.59 17.41
N GLN A 45 13.86 -7.74 16.75
CA GLN A 45 14.57 -7.85 15.48
C GLN A 45 13.87 -7.09 14.36
N ILE A 46 12.53 -7.24 14.22
CA ILE A 46 11.79 -6.54 13.16
C ILE A 46 11.80 -5.02 13.38
N THR A 47 11.63 -4.54 14.63
CA THR A 47 11.67 -3.10 14.92
C THR A 47 13.06 -2.49 14.70
N GLU A 48 14.12 -3.22 15.02
CA GLU A 48 15.50 -2.80 14.73
C GLU A 48 15.77 -2.78 13.22
N ALA A 49 15.31 -3.80 12.50
CA ALA A 49 15.49 -3.91 11.06
C ALA A 49 14.73 -2.82 10.29
N MET A 50 13.48 -2.53 10.67
CA MET A 50 12.68 -1.43 10.11
C MET A 50 13.32 -0.05 10.33
N GLY A 51 14.05 0.13 11.43
CA GLY A 51 14.78 1.35 11.75
C GLY A 51 13.95 2.62 11.66
N VAL A 52 14.57 3.71 11.18
CA VAL A 52 13.86 4.96 10.90
C VAL A 52 13.20 4.87 9.54
N GLY A 53 11.90 5.19 9.49
CA GLY A 53 11.08 5.13 8.27
C GLY A 53 10.79 6.49 7.67
N TYR A 54 10.41 6.46 6.39
CA TYR A 54 9.91 7.61 5.64
C TYR A 54 8.50 7.33 5.14
N ASN A 55 7.58 8.31 5.25
CA ASN A 55 6.21 8.17 4.75
C ASN A 55 6.09 8.79 3.37
N LEU A 56 5.78 7.98 2.36
CA LEU A 56 5.50 8.41 0.98
C LEU A 56 4.08 8.98 0.86
N GLY A 57 3.78 10.01 1.65
CA GLY A 57 2.47 10.64 1.68
C GLY A 57 2.17 11.53 0.47
N ASN A 58 0.88 11.82 0.29
CA ASN A 58 0.32 12.65 -0.79
C ASN A 58 0.58 12.07 -2.21
N SER A 59 0.55 10.75 -2.32
CA SER A 59 0.80 10.01 -3.55
C SER A 59 -0.27 8.96 -3.82
N LEU A 60 -0.10 7.69 -3.44
CA LEU A 60 -1.10 6.64 -3.72
C LEU A 60 -2.39 6.80 -2.91
N GLU A 61 -2.38 7.55 -1.82
CA GLU A 61 -3.60 7.93 -1.09
C GLU A 61 -4.26 9.19 -1.62
N ALA A 62 -3.55 9.98 -2.45
CA ALA A 62 -4.10 11.18 -3.05
C ALA A 62 -5.23 10.85 -4.02
N ALA A 63 -6.28 11.69 -4.02
CA ALA A 63 -7.45 11.47 -4.84
C ALA A 63 -8.00 12.79 -5.42
N SER A 64 -8.62 12.69 -6.59
CA SER A 64 -9.39 13.78 -7.20
C SER A 64 -10.81 13.30 -7.43
N SER A 65 -11.78 14.00 -6.83
CA SER A 65 -13.21 13.65 -6.95
C SER A 65 -13.53 12.18 -6.65
N GLY A 66 -12.85 11.61 -5.64
CA GLY A 66 -13.06 10.22 -5.21
C GLY A 66 -12.33 9.17 -6.04
N THR A 67 -11.48 9.58 -6.96
CA THR A 67 -10.64 8.65 -7.74
C THR A 67 -9.18 8.80 -7.33
N PRO A 68 -8.50 7.74 -6.90
CA PRO A 68 -7.09 7.75 -6.59
C PRO A 68 -6.25 8.28 -7.77
N ASN A 69 -5.36 9.22 -7.47
CA ASN A 69 -4.48 9.84 -8.46
C ASN A 69 -3.22 10.36 -7.77
N GLU A 70 -2.09 9.75 -8.03
CA GLU A 70 -0.80 10.05 -7.39
C GLU A 70 -0.39 11.52 -7.44
N THR A 71 -0.88 12.28 -8.42
CA THR A 71 -0.49 13.67 -8.63
C THR A 71 -1.54 14.68 -8.15
N ALA A 72 -2.65 14.19 -7.57
CA ALA A 72 -3.78 15.05 -7.21
C ALA A 72 -3.43 16.11 -6.17
N TYR A 73 -2.47 15.84 -5.29
CA TYR A 73 -2.03 16.76 -4.24
C TYR A 73 -0.73 17.48 -4.57
N GLY A 74 -0.30 17.47 -5.85
CA GLY A 74 0.84 18.22 -6.37
C GLY A 74 2.18 17.51 -6.37
N ASN A 75 2.25 16.28 -5.86
CA ASN A 75 3.46 15.49 -5.95
C ASN A 75 3.63 14.87 -7.35
N PRO A 76 4.86 14.61 -7.80
CA PRO A 76 5.10 13.79 -8.98
C PRO A 76 4.74 12.33 -8.70
N LYS A 77 4.64 11.52 -9.76
CA LYS A 77 4.50 10.07 -9.61
C LYS A 77 5.70 9.49 -8.87
N LEU A 78 5.44 8.49 -8.02
CA LEU A 78 6.48 7.78 -7.31
C LEU A 78 7.39 7.01 -8.29
N THR A 79 8.68 7.10 -8.07
CA THR A 79 9.70 6.41 -8.85
C THR A 79 10.63 5.62 -7.91
N GLU A 80 11.32 4.64 -8.46
CA GLU A 80 12.36 3.90 -7.74
C GLU A 80 13.46 4.83 -7.24
N ASP A 81 13.87 5.83 -8.04
CA ASP A 81 14.89 6.82 -7.65
C ASP A 81 14.54 7.56 -6.35
N LEU A 82 13.24 7.81 -6.10
CA LEU A 82 12.80 8.43 -4.85
C LEU A 82 13.01 7.49 -3.65
N VAL A 83 12.73 6.19 -3.83
CA VAL A 83 12.98 5.17 -2.81
C VAL A 83 14.47 5.04 -2.54
N LEU A 84 15.29 5.00 -3.60
CA LEU A 84 16.74 4.97 -3.49
C LEU A 84 17.30 6.21 -2.78
N ALA A 85 16.78 7.39 -3.07
CA ALA A 85 17.16 8.62 -2.37
C ALA A 85 16.84 8.56 -0.87
N ALA A 86 15.69 7.98 -0.49
CA ALA A 86 15.35 7.76 0.91
C ALA A 86 16.31 6.76 1.58
N LYS A 87 16.64 5.66 0.89
CA LYS A 87 17.62 4.68 1.35
C LYS A 87 19.01 5.32 1.57
N ASP A 88 19.49 6.12 0.61
CA ASP A 88 20.78 6.82 0.68
C ASP A 88 20.81 7.84 1.83
N ALA A 89 19.65 8.42 2.18
CA ALA A 89 19.49 9.29 3.34
C ALA A 89 19.49 8.52 4.68
N GLY A 90 19.53 7.18 4.65
CA GLY A 90 19.61 6.32 5.82
C GLY A 90 18.30 5.78 6.35
N PHE A 91 17.16 6.00 5.65
CA PHE A 91 15.90 5.36 5.99
C PHE A 91 15.95 3.87 5.64
N LYS A 92 15.36 3.04 6.49
CA LYS A 92 15.30 1.58 6.31
C LYS A 92 13.91 1.06 5.99
N SER A 93 12.89 1.86 6.21
CA SER A 93 11.50 1.52 5.91
C SER A 93 10.77 2.67 5.23
N ILE A 94 9.80 2.30 4.40
CA ILE A 94 8.93 3.23 3.68
C ILE A 94 7.48 2.86 4.00
N ARG A 95 6.70 3.81 4.52
CA ARG A 95 5.25 3.65 4.60
C ARG A 95 4.63 4.20 3.32
N ILE A 96 3.78 3.41 2.71
CA ILE A 96 3.11 3.65 1.44
C ILE A 96 1.60 3.77 1.72
N PRO A 97 1.10 4.97 2.02
CA PRO A 97 -0.34 5.19 2.14
C PRO A 97 -1.04 4.92 0.81
N VAL A 98 -2.16 4.18 0.84
CA VAL A 98 -2.93 3.83 -0.37
C VAL A 98 -4.42 4.04 -0.13
N SER A 99 -5.09 4.77 -1.02
CA SER A 99 -6.55 4.85 -1.08
C SER A 99 -7.08 3.99 -2.22
N TYR A 100 -8.19 3.31 -2.00
CA TYR A 100 -8.82 2.44 -2.99
C TYR A 100 -10.09 3.08 -3.56
N LEU A 101 -10.94 3.71 -2.74
CA LEU A 101 -12.09 4.54 -3.12
C LEU A 101 -12.89 3.97 -4.32
N SER A 102 -12.95 4.74 -5.43
CA SER A 102 -13.64 4.33 -6.66
C SER A 102 -12.94 3.22 -7.46
N MET A 103 -11.73 2.80 -7.05
CA MET A 103 -11.05 1.63 -7.64
C MET A 103 -11.68 0.31 -7.19
N ILE A 104 -12.71 0.35 -6.31
CA ILE A 104 -13.44 -0.82 -5.85
C ILE A 104 -14.80 -0.87 -6.56
N ASP A 105 -15.07 -1.94 -7.31
CA ASP A 105 -16.36 -2.17 -7.95
C ASP A 105 -17.35 -2.79 -6.96
N ASP A 106 -18.21 -1.97 -6.39
CA ASP A 106 -19.24 -2.37 -5.42
C ASP A 106 -20.27 -3.36 -6.00
N ASN A 107 -20.42 -3.42 -7.32
CA ASN A 107 -21.39 -4.28 -8.01
C ASN A 107 -20.79 -5.62 -8.44
N ASN A 108 -19.49 -5.79 -8.28
CA ASN A 108 -18.76 -7.00 -8.71
C ASN A 108 -17.96 -7.60 -7.54
N GLY A 109 -18.63 -7.85 -6.42
CA GLY A 109 -18.01 -8.47 -5.25
C GLY A 109 -16.87 -7.67 -4.62
N TYR A 110 -16.91 -6.35 -4.75
CA TYR A 110 -15.87 -5.43 -4.26
C TYR A 110 -14.51 -5.66 -4.92
N LYS A 111 -14.52 -6.01 -6.21
CA LYS A 111 -13.29 -6.22 -6.96
C LYS A 111 -12.50 -4.91 -7.08
N ILE A 112 -11.23 -4.94 -6.66
CA ILE A 112 -10.31 -3.83 -6.85
C ILE A 112 -9.82 -3.83 -8.30
N ASP A 113 -9.70 -2.65 -8.90
CA ASP A 113 -9.12 -2.48 -10.23
C ASP A 113 -7.70 -3.07 -10.27
N SER A 114 -7.46 -3.97 -11.22
CA SER A 114 -6.19 -4.69 -11.28
C SER A 114 -5.02 -3.78 -11.62
N SER A 115 -5.24 -2.73 -12.44
CA SER A 115 -4.19 -1.78 -12.80
C SER A 115 -3.77 -0.93 -11.60
N TRP A 116 -4.71 -0.65 -10.67
CA TRP A 116 -4.39 0.02 -9.42
C TRP A 116 -3.56 -0.87 -8.49
N LEU A 117 -3.95 -2.14 -8.34
CA LEU A 117 -3.14 -3.10 -7.58
C LEU A 117 -1.77 -3.33 -8.22
N ASP A 118 -1.66 -3.34 -9.56
CA ASP A 118 -0.38 -3.41 -10.27
C ASP A 118 0.51 -2.21 -9.91
N ARG A 119 -0.10 -1.00 -9.82
CA ARG A 119 0.64 0.19 -9.43
C ARG A 119 1.10 0.16 -7.98
N VAL A 120 0.23 -0.27 -7.05
CA VAL A 120 0.60 -0.46 -5.64
C VAL A 120 1.76 -1.45 -5.53
N GLN A 121 1.66 -2.58 -6.22
CA GLN A 121 2.72 -3.58 -6.25
C GLN A 121 4.04 -3.00 -6.77
N GLN A 122 4.02 -2.26 -7.86
CA GLN A 122 5.23 -1.65 -8.41
C GLN A 122 5.94 -0.75 -7.40
N VAL A 123 5.21 0.02 -6.57
CA VAL A 123 5.83 0.86 -5.54
C VAL A 123 6.35 0.03 -4.37
N VAL A 124 5.68 -1.06 -4.02
CA VAL A 124 6.17 -2.04 -3.03
C VAL A 124 7.47 -2.67 -3.53
N ASP A 125 7.51 -3.09 -4.81
CA ASP A 125 8.69 -3.69 -5.43
C ASP A 125 9.89 -2.75 -5.37
N TYR A 126 9.71 -1.43 -5.60
CA TYR A 126 10.79 -0.45 -5.43
C TYR A 126 11.43 -0.49 -4.03
N CYS A 127 10.67 -0.81 -3.00
CA CYS A 127 11.20 -0.92 -1.64
C CYS A 127 11.86 -2.29 -1.41
N VAL A 128 11.13 -3.37 -1.68
CA VAL A 128 11.55 -4.74 -1.35
C VAL A 128 12.76 -5.17 -2.20
N ASP A 129 12.77 -4.84 -3.50
CA ASP A 129 13.91 -5.13 -4.39
C ASP A 129 15.19 -4.38 -3.99
N ASN A 130 15.03 -3.32 -3.21
CA ASN A 130 16.13 -2.53 -2.66
C ASN A 130 16.39 -2.79 -1.17
N ASP A 131 15.98 -3.93 -0.62
CA ASP A 131 16.23 -4.33 0.77
C ASP A 131 15.74 -3.29 1.79
N MET A 132 14.54 -2.72 1.52
CA MET A 132 13.85 -1.80 2.41
C MET A 132 12.52 -2.39 2.84
N TYR A 133 12.13 -2.13 4.08
CA TYR A 133 10.80 -2.51 4.56
C TYR A 133 9.72 -1.61 3.95
N ALA A 134 8.65 -2.22 3.48
CA ALA A 134 7.47 -1.53 2.96
C ALA A 134 6.28 -1.75 3.89
N ILE A 135 5.57 -0.67 4.24
CA ILE A 135 4.33 -0.74 5.02
C ILE A 135 3.21 -0.23 4.13
N VAL A 136 2.25 -1.08 3.79
CA VAL A 136 1.09 -0.75 2.94
C VAL A 136 -0.18 -0.76 3.76
N ASN A 137 -1.04 0.25 3.57
CA ASN A 137 -2.29 0.37 4.30
C ASN A 137 -3.51 0.65 3.40
N MET A 138 -4.67 0.80 4.05
CA MET A 138 -5.87 1.41 3.51
C MET A 138 -6.03 2.80 4.16
N HIS A 139 -5.96 3.89 3.38
CA HIS A 139 -5.74 5.23 3.93
C HIS A 139 -6.95 6.15 3.85
N GLY A 140 -7.19 6.77 2.70
CA GLY A 140 -8.25 7.76 2.54
C GLY A 140 -9.67 7.18 2.54
N ASP A 141 -9.80 5.88 2.49
CA ASP A 141 -11.08 5.16 2.51
C ASP A 141 -11.85 5.36 3.82
N GLY A 142 -11.14 5.65 4.92
CA GLY A 142 -11.70 5.88 6.26
C GLY A 142 -12.09 7.35 6.54
N TYR A 143 -11.81 8.28 5.66
CA TYR A 143 -12.07 9.69 5.91
C TYR A 143 -13.45 10.14 5.43
N THR A 144 -14.24 10.73 6.32
CA THR A 144 -15.52 11.36 5.97
C THR A 144 -15.35 12.59 5.08
N THR A 145 -14.16 13.20 5.07
CA THR A 145 -13.82 14.40 4.27
C THR A 145 -13.29 14.05 2.88
N VAL A 146 -12.96 12.80 2.62
CA VAL A 146 -12.53 12.33 1.30
C VAL A 146 -13.74 11.88 0.50
N THR A 147 -13.93 12.44 -0.70
CA THR A 147 -15.02 12.03 -1.59
C THR A 147 -14.90 10.52 -1.88
N GLY A 148 -15.98 9.78 -1.63
CA GLY A 148 -15.99 8.33 -1.82
C GLY A 148 -15.43 7.52 -0.65
N GLY A 149 -15.04 8.15 0.46
CA GLY A 149 -14.69 7.45 1.70
C GLY A 149 -15.85 6.56 2.17
N TRP A 150 -15.56 5.33 2.52
CA TRP A 150 -16.58 4.30 2.77
C TRP A 150 -16.31 3.47 4.04
N LEU A 151 -15.06 3.35 4.47
CA LEU A 151 -14.68 2.63 5.69
C LEU A 151 -14.97 3.54 6.91
N LEU A 152 -16.24 3.69 7.25
CA LEU A 152 -16.70 4.67 8.24
C LEU A 152 -17.18 3.96 9.50
N CYS A 153 -16.41 3.98 10.56
CA CYS A 153 -16.71 3.29 11.83
C CYS A 153 -17.96 3.85 12.53
N GLY A 154 -18.32 5.10 12.28
CA GLY A 154 -19.54 5.75 12.80
C GLY A 154 -20.80 5.45 11.99
N SER A 155 -20.72 4.80 10.83
CA SER A 155 -21.88 4.47 10.00
C SER A 155 -22.78 3.41 10.64
N SER A 156 -24.09 3.48 10.35
CA SER A 156 -25.08 2.50 10.81
C SER A 156 -25.05 1.18 10.03
N ASP A 157 -24.60 1.19 8.76
CA ASP A 157 -24.52 -0.02 7.92
C ASP A 157 -23.15 -0.69 8.02
N GLN A 158 -22.84 -1.23 9.16
CA GLN A 158 -21.58 -1.93 9.41
C GLN A 158 -21.47 -3.28 8.69
N THR A 159 -22.59 -3.90 8.33
CA THR A 159 -22.58 -5.19 7.63
C THR A 159 -21.93 -5.07 6.25
N LYS A 160 -22.37 -4.06 5.48
CA LYS A 160 -21.82 -3.79 4.14
C LYS A 160 -20.36 -3.36 4.21
N ILE A 161 -20.03 -2.45 5.14
CA ILE A 161 -18.66 -1.94 5.32
C ILE A 161 -17.69 -3.09 5.65
N LYS A 162 -18.04 -3.93 6.62
CA LYS A 162 -17.22 -5.08 7.03
C LYS A 162 -17.05 -6.11 5.91
N ALA A 163 -18.10 -6.35 5.12
CA ALA A 163 -18.02 -7.23 3.95
C ALA A 163 -17.08 -6.68 2.87
N LYS A 164 -17.20 -5.38 2.55
CA LYS A 164 -16.32 -4.70 1.60
C LYS A 164 -14.87 -4.69 2.08
N TYR A 165 -14.64 -4.35 3.33
CA TYR A 165 -13.31 -4.31 3.95
C TYR A 165 -12.62 -5.68 3.89
N LYS A 166 -13.34 -6.74 4.24
CA LYS A 166 -12.86 -8.11 4.13
C LYS A 166 -12.47 -8.46 2.69
N ALA A 167 -13.37 -8.20 1.73
CA ALA A 167 -13.14 -8.51 0.33
C ALA A 167 -11.94 -7.75 -0.27
N CYS A 168 -11.71 -6.52 0.15
CA CYS A 168 -10.53 -5.75 -0.26
C CYS A 168 -9.25 -6.36 0.30
N TRP A 169 -9.21 -6.68 1.60
CA TRP A 169 -8.03 -7.28 2.21
C TRP A 169 -7.75 -8.70 1.71
N GLU A 170 -8.76 -9.48 1.32
CA GLU A 170 -8.57 -10.76 0.65
C GLU A 170 -7.76 -10.60 -0.65
N GLN A 171 -8.09 -9.59 -1.46
CA GLN A 171 -7.41 -9.34 -2.73
C GLN A 171 -6.00 -8.78 -2.53
N ILE A 172 -5.83 -7.82 -1.61
CA ILE A 172 -4.53 -7.25 -1.28
C ILE A 172 -3.61 -8.35 -0.72
N ALA A 173 -4.07 -9.09 0.26
CA ALA A 173 -3.28 -10.13 0.90
C ALA A 173 -2.93 -11.27 -0.06
N ASP A 174 -3.85 -11.70 -0.93
CA ASP A 174 -3.58 -12.74 -1.92
C ASP A 174 -2.52 -12.30 -2.92
N ARG A 175 -2.54 -11.03 -3.35
CA ARG A 175 -1.56 -10.46 -4.27
C ARG A 175 -0.14 -10.52 -3.72
N PHE A 176 0.01 -10.25 -2.43
CA PHE A 176 1.31 -10.12 -1.79
C PHE A 176 1.71 -11.31 -0.90
N LYS A 177 0.99 -12.42 -0.94
CA LYS A 177 1.20 -13.56 -0.03
C LYS A 177 2.59 -14.21 -0.10
N ASN A 178 3.30 -14.04 -1.22
CA ASN A 178 4.63 -14.64 -1.42
C ASN A 178 5.78 -13.66 -1.08
N TYR A 179 5.48 -12.40 -0.75
CA TYR A 179 6.49 -11.44 -0.31
C TYR A 179 7.05 -11.85 1.05
N ASP A 180 8.33 -11.58 1.26
CA ASP A 180 9.02 -11.90 2.52
C ASP A 180 8.68 -10.92 3.66
N GLU A 181 9.47 -10.91 4.71
CA GLU A 181 9.26 -10.08 5.90
C GLU A 181 9.45 -8.59 5.67
N HIS A 182 10.03 -8.18 4.55
CA HIS A 182 10.17 -6.75 4.22
C HIS A 182 8.81 -6.08 3.95
N LEU A 183 7.77 -6.85 3.61
CA LEU A 183 6.44 -6.28 3.47
C LEU A 183 5.62 -6.46 4.76
N ILE A 184 5.09 -5.35 5.25
CA ILE A 184 4.21 -5.27 6.41
C ILE A 184 2.86 -4.68 5.95
N PHE A 185 1.76 -5.20 6.48
CA PHE A 185 0.44 -4.60 6.24
C PHE A 185 -0.03 -3.82 7.46
N GLU A 186 -0.58 -2.64 7.22
CA GLU A 186 -1.27 -1.83 8.21
C GLU A 186 -2.77 -1.79 7.87
N SER A 187 -3.63 -2.16 8.81
CA SER A 187 -5.04 -2.44 8.55
C SER A 187 -5.81 -1.25 7.98
N MET A 188 -5.58 -0.07 8.52
CA MET A 188 -6.17 1.21 8.13
C MET A 188 -5.33 2.35 8.68
N ASN A 189 -5.65 3.58 8.27
CA ASN A 189 -5.01 4.78 8.80
C ASN A 189 -5.71 5.28 10.08
N GLU A 190 -5.83 6.57 10.25
CA GLU A 190 -6.42 7.31 11.38
C GLU A 190 -7.95 7.15 11.40
N GLU A 191 -8.46 5.95 11.69
CA GLU A 191 -9.90 5.68 11.68
C GLU A 191 -10.58 6.24 12.91
N PHE A 192 -11.66 7.01 12.70
CA PHE A 192 -12.52 7.55 13.73
C PHE A 192 -13.88 7.99 13.13
N ASP A 193 -14.82 8.45 13.94
CA ASP A 193 -16.17 8.80 13.49
C ASP A 193 -16.31 10.20 12.85
N GLY A 194 -15.20 10.89 12.61
CA GLY A 194 -15.16 12.26 12.08
C GLY A 194 -15.36 13.34 13.16
N THR A 195 -15.55 12.96 14.40
CA THR A 195 -15.72 13.89 15.53
C THR A 195 -14.48 13.85 16.43
N TYR A 196 -13.76 14.96 16.49
CA TYR A 196 -12.60 15.08 17.37
C TYR A 196 -13.07 15.21 18.82
N GLY A 197 -12.63 14.29 19.68
CA GLY A 197 -13.00 14.24 21.09
C GLY A 197 -12.92 12.83 21.64
N THR A 198 -13.63 12.59 22.74
CA THR A 198 -13.66 11.26 23.36
C THR A 198 -14.28 10.23 22.41
N PRO A 199 -13.63 9.08 22.22
CA PRO A 199 -14.13 8.02 21.35
C PRO A 199 -15.55 7.56 21.68
N SER A 200 -16.40 7.42 20.69
CA SER A 200 -17.66 6.68 20.80
C SER A 200 -17.35 5.20 20.98
N ARG A 201 -17.87 4.58 22.07
CA ARG A 201 -17.65 3.15 22.33
C ARG A 201 -18.17 2.27 21.20
N THR A 202 -19.29 2.63 20.57
CA THR A 202 -19.87 1.88 19.47
C THR A 202 -18.99 1.97 18.21
N ALA A 203 -18.54 3.18 17.87
CA ALA A 203 -17.63 3.35 16.72
C ALA A 203 -16.26 2.69 16.97
N TYR A 204 -15.75 2.78 18.20
CA TYR A 204 -14.50 2.10 18.57
C TYR A 204 -14.62 0.58 18.48
N ALA A 205 -15.75 0.00 18.87
CA ALA A 205 -16.01 -1.42 18.71
C ALA A 205 -16.01 -1.84 17.23
N ASN A 206 -16.39 -0.94 16.31
CA ASN A 206 -16.28 -1.19 14.88
C ASN A 206 -14.83 -1.18 14.40
N ILE A 207 -13.97 -0.27 14.89
CA ILE A 207 -12.53 -0.27 14.61
C ILE A 207 -11.89 -1.59 15.06
N ASN A 208 -12.20 -2.04 16.28
CA ASN A 208 -11.72 -3.33 16.77
C ASN A 208 -12.18 -4.49 15.88
N ALA A 209 -13.42 -4.43 15.38
CA ALA A 209 -13.94 -5.45 14.47
C ALA A 209 -13.23 -5.40 13.09
N TYR A 210 -12.89 -4.23 12.58
CA TYR A 210 -12.09 -4.10 11.36
C TYR A 210 -10.69 -4.69 11.56
N ASN A 211 -10.03 -4.38 12.67
CA ASN A 211 -8.73 -4.98 13.00
C ASN A 211 -8.80 -6.51 13.09
N GLN A 212 -9.86 -7.07 13.69
CA GLN A 212 -10.05 -8.53 13.74
C GLN A 212 -10.28 -9.11 12.34
N ILE A 213 -11.14 -8.49 11.52
CA ILE A 213 -11.38 -8.92 10.13
C ILE A 213 -10.08 -8.89 9.33
N PHE A 214 -9.28 -7.83 9.49
CA PHE A 214 -7.99 -7.70 8.82
C PHE A 214 -7.03 -8.84 9.19
N VAL A 215 -6.79 -9.05 10.49
CA VAL A 215 -5.88 -10.11 10.97
C VAL A 215 -6.32 -11.47 10.44
N ASP A 216 -7.58 -11.83 10.65
CA ASP A 216 -8.13 -13.11 10.19
C ASP A 216 -8.01 -13.29 8.67
N THR A 217 -8.34 -12.24 7.92
CA THR A 217 -8.34 -12.29 6.46
C THR A 217 -6.94 -12.47 5.92
N VAL A 218 -5.99 -11.66 6.39
CA VAL A 218 -4.60 -11.75 5.96
C VAL A 218 -4.03 -13.14 6.28
N ARG A 219 -4.20 -13.64 7.50
CA ARG A 219 -3.70 -14.97 7.89
C ARG A 219 -4.26 -16.08 7.01
N LYS A 220 -5.57 -16.06 6.74
CA LYS A 220 -6.27 -17.08 5.96
C LYS A 220 -5.87 -17.14 4.48
N THR A 221 -5.29 -16.09 3.92
CA THR A 221 -4.77 -16.14 2.55
C THR A 221 -3.54 -17.03 2.39
N GLY A 222 -2.90 -17.41 3.49
CA GLY A 222 -1.76 -18.32 3.49
C GLY A 222 -0.47 -17.73 2.89
N GLY A 223 0.41 -18.60 2.39
CA GLY A 223 1.76 -18.19 1.98
C GLY A 223 2.51 -17.60 3.16
N ASN A 224 3.27 -16.51 2.96
CA ASN A 224 3.99 -15.83 4.03
C ASN A 224 3.08 -14.95 4.92
N ASN A 225 1.81 -14.78 4.54
CA ASN A 225 0.86 -14.01 5.33
C ASN A 225 0.49 -14.69 6.65
N ASP A 226 0.64 -16.01 6.75
CA ASP A 226 0.38 -16.76 7.99
C ASP A 226 1.37 -16.40 9.11
N GLN A 227 2.49 -15.74 8.80
CA GLN A 227 3.54 -15.36 9.74
C GLN A 227 3.98 -13.88 9.64
N ARG A 228 3.42 -13.12 8.68
CA ARG A 228 3.74 -11.70 8.42
C ARG A 228 3.46 -10.82 9.63
N TRP A 229 4.30 -9.81 9.86
CA TRP A 229 4.02 -8.75 10.81
C TRP A 229 2.89 -7.85 10.31
N LEU A 230 1.97 -7.52 11.19
CA LEU A 230 0.80 -6.69 10.92
C LEU A 230 0.80 -5.47 11.84
N LEU A 231 0.34 -4.32 11.32
CA LEU A 231 0.06 -3.12 12.09
C LEU A 231 -1.44 -2.89 12.19
N ILE A 232 -1.90 -2.48 13.37
CA ILE A 232 -3.28 -2.08 13.62
C ILE A 232 -3.32 -0.75 14.35
N PRO A 233 -4.17 0.21 13.97
CA PRO A 233 -4.38 1.43 14.72
C PRO A 233 -5.42 1.25 15.82
N GLY A 234 -5.29 2.08 16.85
CA GLY A 234 -6.39 2.46 17.72
C GLY A 234 -7.20 3.63 17.12
N TRP A 235 -8.06 4.26 17.94
CA TRP A 235 -8.85 5.40 17.55
C TRP A 235 -7.96 6.57 17.09
N ASN A 236 -8.09 6.94 15.80
CA ASN A 236 -7.39 8.07 15.20
C ASN A 236 -5.86 8.04 15.45
N THR A 237 -5.25 6.84 15.50
CA THR A 237 -3.83 6.63 15.86
C THR A 237 -3.39 7.42 17.11
N ASN A 238 -4.30 7.66 18.04
CA ASN A 238 -4.05 8.41 19.24
C ASN A 238 -3.60 7.47 20.36
N ILE A 239 -2.41 7.75 20.91
CA ILE A 239 -1.80 6.90 21.94
C ILE A 239 -2.65 6.83 23.23
N ASP A 240 -3.22 7.95 23.68
CA ASP A 240 -4.01 7.99 24.89
C ASP A 240 -5.30 7.17 24.74
N TYR A 241 -5.99 7.33 23.60
CA TYR A 241 -7.20 6.57 23.30
C TYR A 241 -6.93 5.09 23.04
N THR A 242 -5.70 4.71 22.76
CA THR A 242 -5.28 3.31 22.58
C THR A 242 -4.80 2.68 23.89
N ALA A 243 -4.02 3.41 24.68
CA ALA A 243 -3.42 2.90 25.92
C ALA A 243 -4.38 2.92 27.11
N GLU A 244 -5.32 3.89 27.16
CA GLU A 244 -6.27 4.03 28.26
C GLU A 244 -7.59 3.29 27.98
N ASN A 245 -8.51 3.29 28.96
CA ASN A 245 -9.77 2.54 28.91
C ASN A 245 -10.85 3.23 28.06
N TYR A 246 -10.56 3.51 26.78
CA TYR A 246 -11.52 4.07 25.82
C TYR A 246 -12.21 3.03 24.95
N GLY A 247 -11.73 1.80 24.95
CA GLY A 247 -12.38 0.70 24.23
C GLY A 247 -11.50 -0.04 23.24
N PHE A 248 -10.19 0.27 23.15
CA PHE A 248 -9.26 -0.51 22.34
C PHE A 248 -9.21 -1.97 22.81
N ALA A 249 -9.23 -2.89 21.85
CA ALA A 249 -9.02 -4.31 22.08
C ALA A 249 -8.10 -4.89 21.04
N LEU A 250 -7.07 -5.61 21.48
CA LEU A 250 -6.21 -6.36 20.59
C LEU A 250 -7.02 -7.50 19.95
N PRO A 251 -6.90 -7.68 18.62
CA PRO A 251 -7.48 -8.85 17.97
C PRO A 251 -6.81 -10.13 18.45
N THR A 252 -7.55 -11.24 18.36
CA THR A 252 -6.93 -12.57 18.41
C THR A 252 -6.18 -12.85 17.11
N ASP A 253 -5.18 -13.74 17.17
CA ASP A 253 -4.40 -14.15 16.00
C ASP A 253 -4.43 -15.69 15.89
N ASP A 254 -5.68 -16.22 15.77
CA ASP A 254 -5.95 -17.66 15.86
C ASP A 254 -5.43 -18.45 14.64
N TYR A 255 -5.08 -17.75 13.57
CA TYR A 255 -4.55 -18.33 12.33
C TYR A 255 -3.06 -18.06 12.14
N LEU A 256 -2.37 -17.55 13.17
CA LEU A 256 -0.93 -17.38 13.15
C LEU A 256 -0.26 -18.73 12.96
N SER A 257 0.76 -18.77 12.12
CA SER A 257 1.50 -20.00 11.79
C SER A 257 2.07 -20.69 13.03
N SER A 258 1.93 -22.00 13.08
CA SER A 258 2.57 -22.81 14.11
C SER A 258 4.11 -22.81 14.06
N LYS A 259 4.70 -22.23 13.01
CA LYS A 259 6.14 -21.97 12.93
C LYS A 259 6.59 -20.87 13.87
N ILE A 260 5.67 -20.01 14.30
CA ILE A 260 5.92 -18.94 15.25
C ILE A 260 5.92 -19.52 16.67
N ALA A 261 6.87 -19.10 17.50
CA ALA A 261 6.99 -19.60 18.85
C ALA A 261 5.71 -19.33 19.65
N SER A 262 5.31 -20.30 20.46
CA SER A 262 4.10 -20.19 21.29
C SER A 262 4.17 -18.95 22.19
N GLY A 263 3.12 -18.13 22.14
CA GLY A 263 3.02 -16.88 22.90
C GLY A 263 3.64 -15.66 22.22
N GLU A 264 4.36 -15.83 21.11
CA GLU A 264 4.84 -14.69 20.31
C GLU A 264 3.66 -14.06 19.55
N LYS A 265 3.67 -12.72 19.47
CA LYS A 265 2.68 -11.94 18.72
C LYS A 265 3.33 -11.41 17.46
N ARG A 266 2.52 -11.32 16.38
CA ARG A 266 2.94 -10.73 15.09
C ARG A 266 2.09 -9.51 14.74
N ILE A 267 1.65 -8.80 15.77
CA ILE A 267 0.82 -7.61 15.66
C ILE A 267 1.52 -6.46 16.40
N MET A 268 1.71 -5.36 15.71
CA MET A 268 2.18 -4.08 16.22
C MET A 268 1.02 -3.09 16.25
N ILE A 269 1.11 -2.06 17.08
CA ILE A 269 0.10 -1.00 17.19
C ILE A 269 0.68 0.26 16.54
N SER A 270 -0.10 0.86 15.63
CA SER A 270 0.16 2.16 15.03
C SER A 270 -0.47 3.25 15.90
N VAL A 271 0.32 4.23 16.37
CA VAL A 271 -0.10 5.36 17.20
C VAL A 271 0.59 6.63 16.75
#